data_98176660d1b0a0e7bdc5f4be13383cec
#
_entry.id   98176660d1b0a0e7bdc5f4be13383cec
#
_cell.length_a   1.000
_cell.length_b   1.000
_cell.length_c   1.000
_cell.angle_alpha   90.00
_cell.angle_beta   90.00
_cell.angle_gamma   90.00
#
_symmetry.space_group_name_H-M   'P 1'
#
loop_
_entity.id
_entity.type
_entity.pdbx_description
1 polymer ?
#
loop_
_entity_poly.entity_id
_entity_poly.type
_entity_poly.pdbx_seq_one_letter_code
_entity_poly.pdbx_strand_id
1 'polypeptide(L)'
;MSEFSITCDDFEEGEEIPKKFGYKHENEEPNISFNRPPPNTTTFALIMDDPDAMGAVGKVWVHWLQYHNLNDASPIEGKTDFGEIKYGGPAPPDGRHTYVFKAYALD
;
A
#
# COMPACT_ATOMS: atom_id res chain seq x y z
N MET A 1 -6.13 21.57 -13.12
CA MET A 1 -6.07 21.58 -11.66
C MET A 1 -5.42 20.31 -11.15
N SER A 2 -4.56 20.44 -10.18
CA SER A 2 -3.84 19.30 -9.63
C SER A 2 -4.61 18.69 -8.46
N GLU A 3 -4.73 17.39 -8.47
CA GLU A 3 -5.37 16.65 -7.39
C GLU A 3 -4.33 15.85 -6.61
N PHE A 4 -4.62 15.57 -5.35
CA PHE A 4 -3.81 14.68 -4.52
C PHE A 4 -3.80 13.30 -5.17
N SER A 5 -2.61 12.74 -5.32
CA SER A 5 -2.44 11.41 -5.91
C SER A 5 -1.22 10.72 -5.35
N ILE A 6 -1.11 9.42 -5.60
CA ILE A 6 0.09 8.66 -5.28
C ILE A 6 0.66 8.03 -6.54
N THR A 7 1.97 7.87 -6.57
CA THR A 7 2.67 7.16 -7.63
C THR A 7 3.72 6.25 -7.01
N CYS A 8 4.16 5.26 -7.77
CA CYS A 8 5.24 4.37 -7.38
C CYS A 8 6.34 4.43 -8.44
N ASP A 9 7.58 4.50 -8.01
CA ASP A 9 8.72 4.58 -8.93
C ASP A 9 8.95 3.27 -9.69
N ASP A 10 8.40 2.17 -9.19
CA ASP A 10 8.74 0.83 -9.67
C ASP A 10 7.71 0.22 -10.60
N PHE A 11 6.48 0.72 -10.58
CA PHE A 11 5.41 0.26 -11.47
C PHE A 11 4.32 1.31 -11.58
N GLU A 12 3.55 1.26 -12.66
CA GLU A 12 2.49 2.21 -12.93
C GLU A 12 1.12 1.61 -12.71
N GLU A 13 0.10 2.48 -12.66
CA GLU A 13 -1.29 2.07 -12.57
C GLU A 13 -1.61 1.05 -13.65
N GLY A 14 -2.21 -0.07 -13.25
CA GLY A 14 -2.60 -1.13 -14.17
C GLY A 14 -1.50 -2.12 -14.53
N GLU A 15 -0.26 -1.86 -14.14
CA GLU A 15 0.84 -2.77 -14.40
C GLU A 15 0.92 -3.89 -13.37
N GLU A 16 1.55 -4.99 -13.77
CA GLU A 16 1.84 -6.08 -12.85
C GLU A 16 2.91 -5.65 -11.85
N ILE A 17 2.65 -5.94 -10.57
CA ILE A 17 3.63 -5.62 -9.51
C ILE A 17 4.81 -6.58 -9.66
N PRO A 18 6.06 -6.06 -9.77
CA PRO A 18 7.24 -6.93 -9.92
C PRO A 18 7.40 -7.91 -8.76
N LYS A 19 7.97 -9.06 -9.06
CA LYS A 19 8.11 -10.15 -8.10
C LYS A 19 8.86 -9.79 -6.83
N LYS A 20 9.83 -8.88 -6.91
CA LYS A 20 10.63 -8.52 -5.74
C LYS A 20 9.82 -7.90 -4.61
N PHE A 21 8.63 -7.39 -4.91
CA PHE A 21 7.71 -6.84 -3.90
C PHE A 21 6.82 -7.90 -3.28
N GLY A 22 6.86 -9.14 -3.79
CA GLY A 22 6.02 -10.22 -3.33
C GLY A 22 6.43 -10.79 -1.98
N TYR A 23 5.43 -11.23 -1.20
CA TYR A 23 5.64 -11.73 0.16
C TYR A 23 6.59 -12.93 0.20
N LYS A 24 6.51 -13.81 -0.80
CA LYS A 24 7.33 -15.03 -0.87
C LYS A 24 8.64 -14.82 -1.65
N HIS A 25 8.92 -13.62 -2.05
CA HIS A 25 10.16 -13.22 -2.70
C HIS A 25 10.93 -12.32 -1.75
N GLU A 26 11.52 -11.23 -2.23
CA GLU A 26 12.26 -10.32 -1.37
C GLU A 26 11.37 -9.54 -0.43
N ASN A 27 10.07 -9.46 -0.73
CA ASN A 27 9.10 -8.68 0.03
C ASN A 27 9.59 -7.23 0.22
N GLU A 28 10.17 -6.69 -0.83
CA GLU A 28 10.69 -5.33 -0.81
C GLU A 28 9.53 -4.33 -0.75
N GLU A 29 9.68 -3.30 0.03
CA GLU A 29 8.66 -2.27 0.18
C GLU A 29 8.65 -1.36 -1.04
N PRO A 30 7.48 -1.16 -1.70
CA PRO A 30 7.42 -0.24 -2.84
C PRO A 30 7.66 1.20 -2.40
N ASN A 31 8.29 1.98 -3.26
CA ASN A 31 8.57 3.38 -2.98
C ASN A 31 7.41 4.24 -3.48
N ILE A 32 6.52 4.62 -2.56
CA ILE A 32 5.32 5.38 -2.85
C ILE A 32 5.58 6.88 -2.65
N SER A 33 5.19 7.68 -3.64
CA SER A 33 5.27 9.13 -3.56
C SER A 33 3.86 9.71 -3.43
N PHE A 34 3.73 10.68 -2.54
CA PHE A 34 2.48 11.42 -2.33
C PHE A 34 2.59 12.75 -3.04
N ASN A 35 1.73 12.98 -4.03
CA ASN A 35 1.83 14.13 -4.92
C ASN A 35 0.73 15.15 -4.65
N ARG A 36 1.11 16.41 -4.61
CA ARG A 36 0.21 17.55 -4.51
C ARG A 36 -0.79 17.43 -3.34
N PRO A 37 -0.30 17.28 -2.10
CA PRO A 37 -1.20 17.22 -0.95
C PRO A 37 -1.94 18.54 -0.78
N PRO A 38 -3.19 18.52 -0.28
CA PRO A 38 -3.91 19.74 0.02
C PRO A 38 -3.17 20.61 1.04
N PRO A 39 -3.39 21.94 1.04
CA PRO A 39 -2.87 22.78 2.10
C PRO A 39 -3.34 22.30 3.47
N ASN A 40 -2.53 22.47 4.49
CA ASN A 40 -2.81 22.04 5.85
C ASN A 40 -2.74 20.54 6.09
N THR A 41 -2.25 19.77 5.13
CA THR A 41 -1.99 18.33 5.34
C THR A 41 -0.90 18.17 6.39
N THR A 42 -1.17 17.39 7.43
CA THR A 42 -0.18 17.07 8.47
C THR A 42 0.23 15.61 8.44
N THR A 43 -0.58 14.75 7.84
CA THR A 43 -0.40 13.31 7.93
C THR A 43 -0.88 12.64 6.65
N PHE A 44 -0.18 11.59 6.24
CA PHE A 44 -0.63 10.69 5.18
C PHE A 44 -0.95 9.33 5.79
N ALA A 45 -2.03 8.71 5.33
CA ALA A 45 -2.34 7.32 5.62
C ALA A 45 -2.32 6.54 4.32
N LEU A 46 -1.73 5.35 4.33
CA LEU A 46 -1.62 4.49 3.16
C LEU A 46 -2.14 3.10 3.51
N ILE A 47 -3.02 2.58 2.66
CA ILE A 47 -3.56 1.24 2.81
C ILE A 47 -3.37 0.51 1.48
N MET A 48 -2.77 -0.68 1.54
CA MET A 48 -2.71 -1.58 0.39
C MET A 48 -3.52 -2.82 0.74
N ASP A 49 -4.53 -3.15 -0.07
CA ASP A 49 -5.34 -4.33 0.18
C ASP A 49 -5.62 -5.11 -1.11
N ASP A 50 -6.13 -6.32 -0.93
CA ASP A 50 -6.45 -7.24 -2.00
C ASP A 50 -7.92 -7.64 -1.89
N PRO A 51 -8.83 -6.98 -2.62
CA PRO A 51 -10.24 -7.35 -2.60
C PRO A 51 -10.52 -8.70 -3.28
N ASP A 52 -9.63 -9.16 -4.15
CA ASP A 52 -9.79 -10.47 -4.81
C ASP A 52 -9.51 -11.64 -3.87
N ALA A 53 -8.96 -11.37 -2.70
CA ALA A 53 -8.77 -12.40 -1.68
C ALA A 53 -10.10 -12.89 -1.10
N MET A 54 -11.20 -12.16 -1.31
CA MET A 54 -12.52 -12.56 -0.82
C MET A 54 -12.88 -13.96 -1.29
N GLY A 55 -12.58 -14.32 -2.53
CA GLY A 55 -12.88 -15.64 -3.07
C GLY A 55 -12.02 -16.76 -2.50
N ALA A 56 -10.80 -16.44 -2.07
CA ALA A 56 -9.84 -17.42 -1.58
C ALA A 56 -9.90 -17.61 -0.07
N VAL A 57 -10.04 -16.51 0.69
CA VAL A 57 -9.97 -16.54 2.15
C VAL A 57 -11.15 -15.90 2.85
N GLY A 58 -12.17 -15.46 2.10
CA GLY A 58 -13.42 -14.96 2.67
C GLY A 58 -13.37 -13.55 3.19
N LYS A 59 -12.33 -12.79 2.89
CA LYS A 59 -12.21 -11.39 3.31
C LYS A 59 -11.27 -10.63 2.38
N VAL A 60 -11.36 -9.32 2.40
CA VAL A 60 -10.36 -8.44 1.80
C VAL A 60 -9.10 -8.57 2.65
N TRP A 61 -7.95 -8.83 1.98
CA TRP A 61 -6.70 -9.05 2.71
C TRP A 61 -5.90 -7.76 2.76
N VAL A 62 -5.56 -7.32 3.98
CA VAL A 62 -4.78 -6.10 4.17
C VAL A 62 -3.29 -6.44 4.14
N HIS A 63 -2.59 -5.85 3.16
CA HIS A 63 -1.17 -6.08 2.91
C HIS A 63 -0.28 -5.03 3.57
N TRP A 64 -0.76 -3.79 3.73
CA TRP A 64 0.07 -2.71 4.23
C TRP A 64 -0.80 -1.62 4.83
N LEU A 65 -0.42 -1.20 6.03
CA LEU A 65 -1.02 -0.05 6.71
C LEU A 65 0.11 0.85 7.16
N GLN A 66 0.10 2.10 6.72
CA GLN A 66 1.15 3.04 7.06
C GLN A 66 0.54 4.39 7.40
N TYR A 67 1.07 5.01 8.42
CA TYR A 67 0.64 6.31 8.89
C TYR A 67 1.87 7.19 9.04
N HIS A 68 1.95 8.27 8.30
CA HIS A 68 3.12 9.14 8.31
C HIS A 68 2.74 10.56 8.69
N ASN A 69 3.06 10.93 9.92
CA ASN A 69 2.96 12.31 10.37
C ASN A 69 4.17 13.06 9.80
N LEU A 70 3.92 14.16 9.08
CA LEU A 70 4.97 14.86 8.35
C LEU A 70 6.05 15.48 9.23
N ASN A 71 5.79 15.62 10.53
CA ASN A 71 6.80 16.11 11.48
C ASN A 71 7.70 14.99 12.03
N ASP A 72 7.37 13.73 11.73
CA ASP A 72 8.13 12.60 12.23
C ASP A 72 9.14 12.12 11.19
N ALA A 73 10.27 11.58 11.67
CA ALA A 73 11.34 11.11 10.79
C ALA A 73 10.95 9.84 10.04
N SER A 74 10.07 9.02 10.62
CA SER A 74 9.71 7.73 10.05
C SER A 74 8.20 7.50 10.15
N PRO A 75 7.62 6.78 9.19
CA PRO A 75 6.21 6.40 9.29
C PRO A 75 5.98 5.36 10.38
N ILE A 76 4.73 5.28 10.83
CA ILE A 76 4.27 4.26 11.77
C ILE A 76 3.60 3.16 10.96
N GLU A 77 4.01 1.91 11.18
CA GLU A 77 3.42 0.76 10.50
C GLU A 77 2.31 0.16 11.32
N GLY A 78 1.22 -0.26 10.63
CA GLY A 78 0.12 -0.96 11.27
C GLY A 78 0.20 -2.47 11.04
N LYS A 79 -0.62 -3.21 11.78
CA LYS A 79 -0.65 -4.66 11.68
C LYS A 79 -1.46 -5.10 10.46
N THR A 80 -0.88 -5.95 9.62
CA THR A 80 -1.52 -6.48 8.43
C THR A 80 -2.24 -7.80 8.73
N ASP A 81 -2.93 -8.33 7.73
CA ASP A 81 -3.60 -9.64 7.86
C ASP A 81 -2.62 -10.81 7.86
N PHE A 82 -1.35 -10.58 7.53
CA PHE A 82 -0.30 -11.56 7.78
C PHE A 82 0.04 -11.68 9.27
N GLY A 83 -0.47 -10.76 10.10
CA GLY A 83 -0.17 -10.76 11.52
C GLY A 83 1.13 -10.03 11.87
N GLU A 84 1.70 -9.32 10.93
CA GLU A 84 2.95 -8.60 11.10
C GLU A 84 2.76 -7.09 11.01
N ILE A 85 3.62 -6.34 11.68
CA ILE A 85 3.57 -4.87 11.69
C ILE A 85 4.59 -4.36 10.67
N LYS A 86 4.37 -4.69 9.41
CA LYS A 86 5.22 -4.29 8.29
C LYS A 86 4.52 -4.63 6.97
N TYR A 87 5.07 -4.12 5.89
CA TYR A 87 4.60 -4.45 4.54
C TYR A 87 4.63 -5.97 4.31
N GLY A 88 3.53 -6.48 3.78
CA GLY A 88 3.44 -7.85 3.27
C GLY A 88 2.99 -7.81 1.83
N GLY A 89 3.83 -8.22 0.90
CA GLY A 89 3.56 -8.10 -0.53
C GLY A 89 2.58 -9.11 -1.09
N PRO A 90 2.30 -9.03 -2.41
CA PRO A 90 1.42 -9.95 -3.08
C PRO A 90 1.84 -11.40 -2.91
N ALA A 91 0.89 -12.27 -2.63
CA ALA A 91 1.09 -13.72 -2.53
C ALA A 91 -0.22 -14.42 -2.84
N PRO A 92 -0.82 -14.22 -4.04
CA PRO A 92 -2.14 -14.78 -4.31
C PRO A 92 -2.07 -16.31 -4.33
N PRO A 93 -2.97 -16.99 -3.62
CA PRO A 93 -2.98 -18.45 -3.60
C PRO A 93 -3.55 -19.05 -4.87
N ASP A 94 -4.28 -18.25 -5.65
CA ASP A 94 -4.92 -18.68 -6.89
C ASP A 94 -4.82 -17.55 -7.91
N GLY A 95 -4.45 -17.85 -9.11
CA GLY A 95 -4.47 -16.92 -10.23
C GLY A 95 -3.93 -15.51 -9.92
N ARG A 96 -4.44 -14.54 -10.67
CA ARG A 96 -4.02 -13.15 -10.60
C ARG A 96 -4.98 -12.35 -9.74
N HIS A 97 -4.43 -11.56 -8.81
CA HIS A 97 -5.22 -10.65 -7.98
C HIS A 97 -4.90 -9.19 -8.30
N THR A 98 -5.87 -8.32 -8.11
CA THR A 98 -5.70 -6.88 -8.21
C THR A 98 -5.47 -6.32 -6.81
N TYR A 99 -4.38 -5.56 -6.67
CA TYR A 99 -4.03 -4.92 -5.40
C TYR A 99 -4.34 -3.45 -5.49
N VAL A 100 -4.99 -2.90 -4.46
CA VAL A 100 -5.45 -1.52 -4.44
C VAL A 100 -4.67 -0.75 -3.39
N PHE A 101 -4.09 0.37 -3.81
CA PHE A 101 -3.39 1.30 -2.92
C PHE A 101 -4.31 2.51 -2.71
N LYS A 102 -4.59 2.82 -1.46
CA LYS A 102 -5.45 3.94 -1.06
C LYS A 102 -4.65 4.88 -0.18
N ALA A 103 -4.70 6.16 -0.49
CA ALA A 103 -3.97 7.16 0.28
C ALA A 103 -4.90 8.27 0.73
N TYR A 104 -4.66 8.76 1.93
CA TYR A 104 -5.45 9.83 2.55
C TYR A 104 -4.52 10.91 3.05
N ALA A 105 -4.83 12.15 2.70
CA ALA A 105 -4.13 13.30 3.23
C ALA A 105 -5.01 13.90 4.34
N LEU A 106 -4.48 13.97 5.54
CA LEU A 106 -5.23 14.35 6.75
C LEU A 106 -4.68 15.64 7.34
N ASP A 107 -5.55 16.47 7.86
CA ASP A 107 -5.20 17.73 8.53
C ASP A 107 -5.12 17.61 10.06
#